data_256436156f86e073eded54dd04d3193e
#
_entry.id   256436156f86e073eded54dd04d3193e
#
_cell.length_a   1.000
_cell.length_b   1.000
_cell.length_c   1.000
_cell.angle_alpha   90.00
_cell.angle_beta   90.00
_cell.angle_gamma   90.00
#
_symmetry.space_group_name_H-M   'P 1'
#
loop_
_entity.id
_entity.type
_entity.pdbx_description
1 polymer ?
#
loop_
_entity_poly.entity_id
_entity_poly.type
_entity_poly.pdbx_seq_one_letter_code
_entity_poly.pdbx_strand_id
1 'polypeptide(L)'
;GISSAIHGFFDPNDLHCVKLLPFLGKYSWSVVISSLILAFCVAAVLIGGIKRIANVSQIIVPFMAVIYFLFAAILIITNITQVPAAIAVIVKAAFAPKAITGGVVGSMFVAMQKGVARGIFSNEAGLGSAPIAAAAAQTNEPVRQGLVSMTGTFIDTIVICTLTALVILVSGVPVNYGAAAGAELTISGFTSTYGNWVSVFTAVAMCCFAFSTIIGWGLYGARCIEFLFSEKVVKPFMIAYSLVAIIGATFDLGLLWSIAETFNGLMAIPNLIGIFLLSGTAIALTKEYFAKK
;
A
#
# COMPACT_ATOMS: atom_id res chain seq x y z
N GLY A 1 3.65 -9.06 -3.26
CA GLY A 1 3.77 -8.78 -1.83
C GLY A 1 3.55 -10.02 -0.98
N ILE A 2 2.29 -10.45 -0.72
CA ILE A 2 1.99 -11.59 0.17
C ILE A 2 2.65 -12.88 -0.34
N SER A 3 2.43 -13.25 -1.60
CA SER A 3 3.00 -14.47 -2.19
C SER A 3 4.52 -14.44 -2.22
N SER A 4 5.14 -13.29 -2.52
CA SER A 4 6.60 -13.15 -2.49
C SER A 4 7.18 -13.29 -1.08
N ALA A 5 6.51 -12.73 -0.06
CA ALA A 5 6.94 -12.86 1.33
C ALA A 5 6.87 -14.33 1.81
N ILE A 6 5.80 -15.04 1.47
CA ILE A 6 5.62 -16.46 1.82
C ILE A 6 6.57 -17.35 1.03
N HIS A 7 6.75 -17.08 -0.27
CA HIS A 7 7.69 -17.79 -1.13
C HIS A 7 9.13 -17.69 -0.62
N GLY A 8 9.60 -16.49 -0.32
CA GLY A 8 10.94 -16.28 0.23
C GLY A 8 11.19 -17.01 1.56
N PHE A 9 10.12 -17.36 2.29
CA PHE A 9 10.23 -18.10 3.55
C PHE A 9 10.17 -19.63 3.37
N PHE A 10 9.24 -20.14 2.55
CA PHE A 10 8.98 -21.59 2.44
C PHE A 10 9.68 -22.29 1.29
N ASP A 11 9.98 -21.59 0.19
CA ASP A 11 10.63 -22.20 -0.99
C ASP A 11 11.51 -21.19 -1.74
N PRO A 12 12.55 -20.62 -1.08
CA PRO A 12 13.40 -19.56 -1.65
C PRO A 12 14.20 -20.01 -2.88
N ASN A 13 14.32 -21.32 -3.12
CA ASN A 13 15.12 -21.88 -4.21
C ASN A 13 14.28 -22.48 -5.34
N ASP A 14 12.97 -22.26 -5.37
CA ASP A 14 12.05 -22.80 -6.40
C ASP A 14 12.15 -24.32 -6.61
N LEU A 15 12.41 -25.07 -5.53
CA LEU A 15 12.64 -26.51 -5.59
C LEU A 15 11.40 -27.29 -6.01
N HIS A 16 10.20 -26.77 -5.76
CA HIS A 16 8.92 -27.44 -5.99
C HIS A 16 8.00 -26.56 -6.86
N CYS A 17 8.20 -26.60 -8.18
CA CYS A 17 7.41 -25.80 -9.12
C CYS A 17 6.30 -26.60 -9.81
N VAL A 18 5.15 -25.97 -10.01
CA VAL A 18 3.97 -26.51 -10.70
C VAL A 18 3.53 -25.60 -11.83
N LYS A 19 3.05 -26.20 -12.93
CA LYS A 19 2.31 -25.49 -13.98
C LYS A 19 0.82 -25.57 -13.68
N LEU A 20 0.23 -24.46 -13.23
CA LEU A 20 -1.21 -24.38 -12.94
C LEU A 20 -2.06 -24.33 -14.22
N LEU A 21 -1.60 -23.57 -15.22
CA LEU A 21 -2.26 -23.39 -16.51
C LEU A 21 -1.23 -23.37 -17.63
N PRO A 22 -1.57 -23.81 -18.86
CA PRO A 22 -0.63 -23.94 -19.98
C PRO A 22 0.05 -22.61 -20.38
N PHE A 23 -0.60 -21.49 -20.14
CA PHE A 23 -0.13 -20.13 -20.50
C PHE A 23 0.48 -19.35 -19.33
N LEU A 24 0.35 -19.85 -18.10
CA LEU A 24 1.02 -19.34 -16.92
C LEU A 24 2.30 -20.15 -16.69
N GLY A 25 3.40 -19.48 -16.36
CA GLY A 25 4.71 -20.09 -16.13
C GLY A 25 4.71 -21.19 -15.04
N LYS A 26 5.90 -21.64 -14.67
CA LYS A 26 6.08 -22.52 -13.51
C LYS A 26 6.09 -21.65 -12.24
N TYR A 27 5.30 -22.04 -11.24
CA TYR A 27 5.24 -21.36 -9.95
C TYR A 27 5.50 -22.32 -8.81
N SER A 28 6.13 -21.84 -7.74
CA SER A 28 6.33 -22.63 -6.53
C SER A 28 4.97 -22.99 -5.89
N TRP A 29 4.88 -24.15 -5.31
CA TRP A 29 3.71 -24.58 -4.54
C TRP A 29 3.35 -23.60 -3.42
N SER A 30 4.35 -22.94 -2.81
CA SER A 30 4.13 -21.93 -1.78
C SER A 30 3.33 -20.73 -2.29
N VAL A 31 3.59 -20.29 -3.53
CA VAL A 31 2.84 -19.21 -4.19
C VAL A 31 1.40 -19.62 -4.46
N VAL A 32 1.20 -20.84 -4.96
CA VAL A 32 -0.14 -21.36 -5.28
C VAL A 32 -0.99 -21.51 -4.03
N ILE A 33 -0.47 -22.18 -3.00
CA ILE A 33 -1.21 -22.41 -1.75
C ILE A 33 -1.51 -21.07 -1.06
N SER A 34 -0.54 -20.18 -0.97
CA SER A 34 -0.75 -18.86 -0.34
C SER A 34 -1.77 -18.01 -1.08
N SER A 35 -1.80 -18.05 -2.42
CA SER A 35 -2.80 -17.33 -3.21
C SER A 35 -4.21 -17.88 -3.04
N LEU A 36 -4.36 -19.21 -2.93
CA LEU A 36 -5.66 -19.85 -2.65
C LEU A 36 -6.17 -19.49 -1.25
N ILE A 37 -5.31 -19.55 -0.23
CA ILE A 37 -5.66 -19.16 1.14
C ILE A 37 -6.05 -17.67 1.15
N LEU A 38 -5.26 -16.81 0.49
CA LEU A 38 -5.56 -15.39 0.39
C LEU A 38 -6.92 -15.15 -0.27
N ALA A 39 -7.19 -15.76 -1.41
CA ALA A 39 -8.46 -15.63 -2.12
C ALA A 39 -9.65 -16.08 -1.25
N PHE A 40 -9.50 -17.16 -0.51
CA PHE A 40 -10.52 -17.63 0.44
C PHE A 40 -10.74 -16.62 1.57
N CYS A 41 -9.68 -16.11 2.20
CA CYS A 41 -9.77 -15.09 3.26
C CYS A 41 -10.42 -13.80 2.75
N VAL A 42 -10.02 -13.34 1.57
CA VAL A 42 -10.59 -12.14 0.93
C VAL A 42 -12.08 -12.35 0.66
N ALA A 43 -12.47 -13.48 0.04
CA ALA A 43 -13.87 -13.80 -0.21
C ALA A 43 -14.69 -13.87 1.08
N ALA A 44 -14.17 -14.52 2.12
CA ALA A 44 -14.84 -14.66 3.41
C ALA A 44 -15.13 -13.29 4.07
N VAL A 45 -14.25 -12.31 3.88
CA VAL A 45 -14.46 -10.96 4.42
C VAL A 45 -15.38 -10.15 3.52
N LEU A 46 -15.13 -10.10 2.21
CA LEU A 46 -15.86 -9.26 1.25
C LEU A 46 -17.34 -9.67 1.13
N ILE A 47 -17.64 -10.97 1.05
CA ILE A 47 -19.03 -11.47 0.96
C ILE A 47 -19.85 -11.08 2.19
N GLY A 48 -19.21 -10.87 3.34
CA GLY A 48 -19.86 -10.36 4.56
C GLY A 48 -20.23 -8.88 4.53
N GLY A 49 -19.86 -8.17 3.44
CA GLY A 49 -20.19 -6.77 3.22
C GLY A 49 -19.43 -5.78 4.10
N ILE A 50 -19.84 -4.50 4.01
CA ILE A 50 -19.13 -3.37 4.63
C ILE A 50 -18.92 -3.52 6.15
N LYS A 51 -19.90 -4.08 6.87
CA LYS A 51 -19.78 -4.26 8.33
C LYS A 51 -18.67 -5.24 8.69
N ARG A 52 -18.53 -6.33 7.93
CA ARG A 52 -17.47 -7.32 8.17
C ARG A 52 -16.09 -6.74 7.79
N ILE A 53 -16.01 -6.02 6.67
CA ILE A 53 -14.78 -5.32 6.27
C ILE A 53 -14.34 -4.36 7.36
N ALA A 54 -15.25 -3.52 7.87
CA ALA A 54 -14.95 -2.57 8.94
C ALA A 54 -14.49 -3.28 10.23
N ASN A 55 -15.19 -4.34 10.67
CA ASN A 55 -14.84 -5.09 11.87
C ASN A 55 -13.46 -5.77 11.77
N VAL A 56 -13.11 -6.30 10.61
CA VAL A 56 -11.79 -6.91 10.39
C VAL A 56 -10.70 -5.83 10.34
N SER A 57 -10.93 -4.75 9.60
CA SER A 57 -9.95 -3.67 9.46
C SER A 57 -9.68 -2.94 10.77
N GLN A 58 -10.71 -2.69 11.60
CA GLN A 58 -10.54 -1.99 12.89
C GLN A 58 -9.70 -2.77 13.90
N ILE A 59 -9.54 -4.08 13.74
CA ILE A 59 -8.67 -4.92 14.58
C ILE A 59 -7.29 -5.04 13.96
N ILE A 60 -7.22 -5.44 12.68
CA ILE A 60 -5.95 -5.73 12.00
C ILE A 60 -5.10 -4.48 11.84
N VAL A 61 -5.69 -3.36 11.40
CA VAL A 61 -4.92 -2.16 11.04
C VAL A 61 -4.23 -1.51 12.25
N PRO A 62 -4.90 -1.23 13.38
CA PRO A 62 -4.19 -0.68 14.54
C PRO A 62 -3.17 -1.64 15.11
N PHE A 63 -3.49 -2.94 15.18
CA PHE A 63 -2.58 -3.95 15.69
C PHE A 63 -1.27 -4.01 14.88
N MET A 64 -1.37 -4.14 13.56
CA MET A 64 -0.18 -4.19 12.71
C MET A 64 0.60 -2.88 12.73
N ALA A 65 -0.09 -1.72 12.72
CA ALA A 65 0.55 -0.41 12.70
C ALA A 65 1.34 -0.16 13.99
N VAL A 66 0.75 -0.45 15.16
CA VAL A 66 1.41 -0.27 16.45
C VAL A 66 2.64 -1.18 16.58
N ILE A 67 2.50 -2.45 16.23
CA ILE A 67 3.62 -3.39 16.33
C ILE A 67 4.73 -3.01 15.33
N TYR A 68 4.39 -2.70 14.09
CA TYR A 68 5.36 -2.22 13.11
C TYR A 68 6.10 -0.96 13.59
N PHE A 69 5.35 0.01 14.12
CA PHE A 69 5.90 1.23 14.68
C PHE A 69 6.89 0.95 15.82
N LEU A 70 6.54 0.07 16.77
CA LEU A 70 7.39 -0.27 17.90
C LEU A 70 8.71 -0.90 17.45
N PHE A 71 8.65 -1.90 16.55
CA PHE A 71 9.86 -2.54 16.03
C PHE A 71 10.73 -1.55 15.24
N ALA A 72 10.13 -0.72 14.39
CA ALA A 72 10.86 0.30 13.64
C ALA A 72 11.48 1.36 14.58
N ALA A 73 10.74 1.82 15.58
CA ALA A 73 11.23 2.80 16.55
C ALA A 73 12.40 2.24 17.37
N ILE A 74 12.32 1.01 17.87
CA ILE A 74 13.41 0.36 18.60
C ILE A 74 14.66 0.24 17.70
N LEU A 75 14.51 -0.20 16.44
CA LEU A 75 15.61 -0.29 15.49
C LEU A 75 16.29 1.07 15.28
N ILE A 76 15.50 2.12 15.09
CA ILE A 76 16.02 3.48 14.87
C ILE A 76 16.73 3.99 16.15
N ILE A 77 16.16 3.75 17.33
CA ILE A 77 16.76 4.16 18.61
C ILE A 77 18.09 3.43 18.85
N THR A 78 18.16 2.14 18.57
CA THR A 78 19.40 1.37 18.70
C THR A 78 20.50 1.82 17.75
N ASN A 79 20.10 2.39 16.59
CA ASN A 79 21.01 2.94 15.58
C ASN A 79 20.96 4.47 15.50
N ILE A 80 20.66 5.15 16.59
CA ILE A 80 20.40 6.61 16.61
C ILE A 80 21.57 7.43 16.06
N THR A 81 22.79 6.96 16.24
CA THR A 81 24.01 7.61 15.73
C THR A 81 24.09 7.65 14.21
N GLN A 82 23.43 6.74 13.52
CA GLN A 82 23.38 6.67 12.05
C GLN A 82 22.27 7.51 11.44
N VAL A 83 21.28 7.91 12.24
CA VAL A 83 20.12 8.69 11.78
C VAL A 83 20.51 10.02 11.10
N PRO A 84 21.43 10.84 11.66
CA PRO A 84 21.85 12.08 11.00
C PRO A 84 22.48 11.83 9.62
N ALA A 85 23.29 10.76 9.50
CA ALA A 85 23.90 10.37 8.24
C ALA A 85 22.83 9.90 7.22
N ALA A 86 21.85 9.12 7.64
CA ALA A 86 20.74 8.67 6.81
C ALA A 86 19.92 9.87 6.28
N ILE A 87 19.58 10.83 7.14
CA ILE A 87 18.88 12.06 6.74
C ILE A 87 19.73 12.87 5.74
N ALA A 88 21.03 13.00 6.00
CA ALA A 88 21.94 13.69 5.09
C ALA A 88 22.00 13.03 3.71
N VAL A 89 21.96 11.67 3.64
CA VAL A 89 21.89 10.93 2.38
C VAL A 89 20.58 11.23 1.64
N ILE A 90 19.44 11.22 2.34
CA ILE A 90 18.13 11.54 1.75
C ILE A 90 18.15 12.94 1.12
N VAL A 91 18.57 13.94 1.89
CA VAL A 91 18.60 15.34 1.44
C VAL A 91 19.60 15.53 0.29
N LYS A 92 20.82 15.00 0.41
CA LYS A 92 21.81 15.08 -0.66
C LYS A 92 21.36 14.37 -1.94
N ALA A 93 20.74 13.20 -1.83
CA ALA A 93 20.23 12.46 -2.97
C ALA A 93 19.05 13.17 -3.67
N ALA A 94 18.23 13.90 -2.91
CA ALA A 94 17.13 14.68 -3.49
C ALA A 94 17.62 15.84 -4.35
N PHE A 95 18.72 16.52 -3.95
CA PHE A 95 19.23 17.71 -4.64
C PHE A 95 20.46 17.46 -5.53
N ALA A 96 21.16 16.35 -5.32
CA ALA A 96 22.34 15.99 -6.09
C ALA A 96 22.33 14.47 -6.40
N PRO A 97 21.32 13.96 -7.12
CA PRO A 97 21.28 12.55 -7.48
C PRO A 97 22.46 12.24 -8.42
N LYS A 98 23.22 11.19 -8.11
CA LYS A 98 24.26 10.68 -9.01
C LYS A 98 23.55 10.20 -10.28
N ALA A 99 23.92 10.79 -11.40
CA ALA A 99 23.38 10.45 -12.71
C ALA A 99 23.77 9.00 -13.07
N ILE A 100 22.82 8.09 -13.01
CA ILE A 100 23.03 6.71 -13.46
C ILE A 100 22.61 6.56 -14.92
N THR A 101 21.63 7.37 -15.38
CA THR A 101 21.17 7.35 -16.77
C THR A 101 20.63 8.74 -17.14
N GLY A 102 21.17 9.37 -18.16
CA GLY A 102 20.61 10.61 -18.71
C GLY A 102 21.02 11.93 -18.04
N GLY A 103 22.04 11.91 -17.16
CA GLY A 103 22.51 13.14 -16.48
C GLY A 103 21.74 13.47 -15.20
N VAL A 104 22.21 14.50 -14.46
CA VAL A 104 21.67 14.91 -13.16
C VAL A 104 20.18 15.30 -13.25
N VAL A 105 19.80 16.04 -14.29
CA VAL A 105 18.41 16.49 -14.49
C VAL A 105 17.47 15.31 -14.76
N GLY A 106 17.91 14.33 -15.57
CA GLY A 106 17.11 13.14 -15.87
C GLY A 106 16.87 12.30 -14.63
N SER A 107 17.86 12.12 -13.76
CA SER A 107 17.69 11.33 -12.53
C SER A 107 16.82 12.03 -11.50
N MET A 108 16.88 13.36 -11.38
CA MET A 108 15.96 14.14 -10.53
C MET A 108 14.51 14.00 -10.99
N PHE A 109 14.27 14.09 -12.30
CA PHE A 109 12.92 13.95 -12.87
C PHE A 109 12.34 12.56 -12.61
N VAL A 110 13.14 11.51 -12.85
CA VAL A 110 12.71 10.11 -12.58
C VAL A 110 12.43 9.89 -11.09
N ALA A 111 13.29 10.39 -10.20
CA ALA A 111 13.08 10.28 -8.75
C ALA A 111 11.80 11.01 -8.32
N MET A 112 11.58 12.21 -8.82
CA MET A 112 10.37 12.99 -8.57
C MET A 112 9.12 12.26 -9.11
N GLN A 113 9.15 11.77 -10.34
CA GLN A 113 8.05 11.03 -10.95
C GLN A 113 7.70 9.78 -10.14
N LYS A 114 8.68 8.98 -9.76
CA LYS A 114 8.46 7.77 -8.96
C LYS A 114 7.97 8.10 -7.53
N GLY A 115 8.55 9.10 -6.90
CA GLY A 115 8.11 9.56 -5.57
C GLY A 115 6.67 10.06 -5.56
N VAL A 116 6.31 10.92 -6.53
CA VAL A 116 4.94 11.43 -6.67
C VAL A 116 3.95 10.30 -6.96
N ALA A 117 4.27 9.41 -7.90
CA ALA A 117 3.41 8.27 -8.24
C ALA A 117 3.14 7.37 -7.04
N ARG A 118 4.16 7.06 -6.23
CA ARG A 118 4.02 6.25 -5.02
C ARG A 118 3.27 6.97 -3.90
N GLY A 119 3.53 8.26 -3.70
CA GLY A 119 2.80 9.09 -2.72
C GLY A 119 1.32 9.22 -3.07
N ILE A 120 0.97 9.45 -4.33
CA ILE A 120 -0.42 9.47 -4.80
C ILE A 120 -1.08 8.11 -4.57
N PHE A 121 -0.39 7.01 -4.87
CA PHE A 121 -0.92 5.66 -4.70
C PHE A 121 -1.19 5.34 -3.22
N SER A 122 -0.25 5.61 -2.33
CA SER A 122 -0.35 5.30 -0.90
C SER A 122 -1.46 6.11 -0.21
N ASN A 123 -1.53 7.41 -0.50
CA ASN A 123 -2.49 8.32 0.12
C ASN A 123 -3.84 8.39 -0.59
N GLU A 124 -3.99 7.70 -1.73
CA GLU A 124 -5.14 7.84 -2.63
C GLU A 124 -5.43 9.30 -3.02
N ALA A 125 -4.38 10.14 -3.05
CA ALA A 125 -4.49 11.58 -3.20
C ALA A 125 -4.98 11.97 -4.58
N GLY A 126 -6.19 12.53 -4.64
CA GLY A 126 -6.80 12.94 -5.90
C GLY A 126 -7.37 11.81 -6.75
N LEU A 127 -7.37 10.56 -6.27
CA LEU A 127 -7.89 9.40 -7.03
C LEU A 127 -9.41 9.25 -6.94
N GLY A 128 -10.06 9.83 -5.91
CA GLY A 128 -11.50 9.70 -5.70
C GLY A 128 -11.92 8.41 -4.99
N SER A 129 -10.99 7.53 -4.63
CA SER A 129 -11.26 6.29 -3.90
C SER A 129 -11.51 6.54 -2.40
N ALA A 130 -10.70 7.34 -1.74
CA ALA A 130 -10.87 7.67 -0.32
C ALA A 130 -12.26 8.24 0.03
N PRO A 131 -12.90 9.11 -0.77
CA PRO A 131 -14.27 9.55 -0.55
C PRO A 131 -15.31 8.43 -0.51
N ILE A 132 -15.09 7.31 -1.19
CA ILE A 132 -16.01 6.15 -1.17
C ILE A 132 -16.09 5.54 0.23
N ALA A 133 -14.95 5.40 0.92
CA ALA A 133 -14.93 4.96 2.31
C ALA A 133 -15.48 6.04 3.25
N ALA A 134 -15.12 7.31 3.02
CA ALA A 134 -15.60 8.43 3.83
C ALA A 134 -17.11 8.62 3.75
N ALA A 135 -17.75 8.29 2.64
CA ALA A 135 -19.21 8.33 2.49
C ALA A 135 -19.94 7.34 3.42
N ALA A 136 -19.27 6.29 3.90
CA ALA A 136 -19.83 5.35 4.87
C ALA A 136 -19.65 5.79 6.34
N ALA A 137 -19.00 6.92 6.59
CA ALA A 137 -18.76 7.42 7.94
C ALA A 137 -20.06 7.89 8.60
N GLN A 138 -20.20 7.54 9.88
CA GLN A 138 -21.36 7.96 10.69
C GLN A 138 -21.10 9.35 11.29
N THR A 139 -21.19 10.38 10.47
CA THR A 139 -21.05 11.77 10.91
C THR A 139 -21.98 12.68 10.12
N ASN A 140 -22.52 13.70 10.79
CA ASN A 140 -23.32 14.75 10.16
C ASN A 140 -22.46 15.96 9.74
N GLU A 141 -21.16 15.95 10.04
CA GLU A 141 -20.23 17.05 9.79
C GLU A 141 -19.16 16.63 8.79
N PRO A 142 -19.25 17.01 7.51
CA PRO A 142 -18.29 16.64 6.48
C PRO A 142 -16.85 17.08 6.80
N VAL A 143 -16.69 18.25 7.42
CA VAL A 143 -15.38 18.80 7.79
C VAL A 143 -14.69 17.92 8.83
N ARG A 144 -15.44 17.39 9.79
CA ARG A 144 -14.91 16.46 10.79
C ARG A 144 -14.35 15.20 10.15
N GLN A 145 -15.06 14.64 9.16
CA GLN A 145 -14.57 13.48 8.40
C GLN A 145 -13.31 13.84 7.60
N GLY A 146 -13.26 15.03 6.99
CA GLY A 146 -12.07 15.50 6.30
C GLY A 146 -10.85 15.59 7.21
N LEU A 147 -11.00 16.11 8.43
CA LEU A 147 -9.93 16.18 9.43
C LEU A 147 -9.43 14.78 9.85
N VAL A 148 -10.34 13.81 10.03
CA VAL A 148 -9.98 12.41 10.32
C VAL A 148 -9.18 11.80 9.15
N SER A 149 -9.64 11.99 7.92
CA SER A 149 -8.93 11.50 6.73
C SER A 149 -7.54 12.12 6.59
N MET A 150 -7.39 13.41 6.87
CA MET A 150 -6.10 14.10 6.89
C MET A 150 -5.13 13.49 7.91
N THR A 151 -5.62 13.11 9.09
CA THR A 151 -4.81 12.43 10.11
C THR A 151 -4.29 11.08 9.61
N GLY A 152 -5.12 10.31 8.90
CA GLY A 152 -4.72 9.05 8.27
C GLY A 152 -3.58 9.24 7.28
N THR A 153 -3.68 10.22 6.39
CA THR A 153 -2.64 10.58 5.42
C THR A 153 -1.33 11.00 6.10
N PHE A 154 -1.43 11.77 7.19
CA PHE A 154 -0.26 12.17 7.98
C PHE A 154 0.46 10.96 8.58
N ILE A 155 -0.30 10.03 9.20
CA ILE A 155 0.27 8.83 9.80
C ILE A 155 0.93 7.94 8.73
N ASP A 156 0.28 7.72 7.59
CA ASP A 156 0.81 6.91 6.51
C ASP A 156 2.13 7.49 5.98
N THR A 157 2.12 8.72 5.55
CA THR A 157 3.25 9.32 4.83
C THR A 157 4.34 9.84 5.76
N ILE A 158 3.97 10.64 6.76
CA ILE A 158 4.99 11.29 7.61
C ILE A 158 5.52 10.31 8.64
N VAL A 159 4.69 9.45 9.21
CA VAL A 159 5.15 8.53 10.26
C VAL A 159 5.65 7.23 9.63
N ILE A 160 4.79 6.43 9.01
CA ILE A 160 5.12 5.05 8.59
C ILE A 160 6.14 5.03 7.45
N CYS A 161 5.97 5.85 6.41
CA CYS A 161 6.93 5.88 5.30
C CYS A 161 8.30 6.40 5.74
N THR A 162 8.36 7.43 6.60
CA THR A 162 9.63 7.93 7.13
C THR A 162 10.33 6.90 8.01
N LEU A 163 9.59 6.22 8.89
CA LEU A 163 10.14 5.14 9.71
C LEU A 163 10.71 4.01 8.83
N THR A 164 9.97 3.58 7.81
CA THR A 164 10.42 2.52 6.89
C THR A 164 11.68 2.92 6.14
N ALA A 165 11.74 4.16 5.62
CA ALA A 165 12.92 4.67 4.95
C ALA A 165 14.13 4.73 5.89
N LEU A 166 13.94 5.20 7.13
CA LEU A 166 15.01 5.22 8.13
C LEU A 166 15.47 3.82 8.50
N VAL A 167 14.56 2.87 8.71
CA VAL A 167 14.90 1.46 8.97
C VAL A 167 15.83 0.92 7.89
N ILE A 168 15.49 1.11 6.62
CA ILE A 168 16.32 0.65 5.49
C ILE A 168 17.70 1.33 5.50
N LEU A 169 17.75 2.64 5.69
CA LEU A 169 18.99 3.39 5.58
C LEU A 169 19.94 3.20 6.78
N VAL A 170 19.40 3.11 8.00
CA VAL A 170 20.24 2.91 9.20
C VAL A 170 20.67 1.45 9.38
N SER A 171 19.98 0.50 8.73
CA SER A 171 20.32 -0.92 8.79
C SER A 171 21.57 -1.29 7.99
N GLY A 172 22.07 -0.40 7.13
CA GLY A 172 23.23 -0.64 6.28
C GLY A 172 23.02 -1.63 5.15
N VAL A 173 21.78 -2.04 4.89
CA VAL A 173 21.44 -2.92 3.76
C VAL A 173 21.73 -2.23 2.43
N PRO A 174 22.44 -2.88 1.49
CA PRO A 174 22.74 -2.26 0.20
C PRO A 174 21.47 -2.03 -0.61
N VAL A 175 21.24 -0.77 -1.00
CA VAL A 175 20.15 -0.38 -1.89
C VAL A 175 20.67 -0.40 -3.31
N ASN A 176 20.27 -1.38 -4.10
CA ASN A 176 20.67 -1.50 -5.50
C ASN A 176 19.80 -0.56 -6.35
N TYR A 177 20.43 0.48 -6.91
CA TYR A 177 19.75 1.42 -7.78
C TYR A 177 19.32 0.75 -9.09
N GLY A 178 18.07 0.99 -9.50
CA GLY A 178 17.49 0.41 -10.71
C GLY A 178 16.88 -0.98 -10.54
N ALA A 179 17.05 -1.62 -9.39
CA ALA A 179 16.34 -2.85 -9.07
C ALA A 179 14.91 -2.55 -8.57
N ALA A 180 13.94 -3.39 -8.93
CA ALA A 180 12.60 -3.32 -8.37
C ALA A 180 12.67 -3.80 -6.91
N ALA A 181 12.72 -2.85 -5.97
CA ALA A 181 12.69 -3.16 -4.54
C ALA A 181 11.24 -3.35 -4.08
N GLY A 182 10.97 -4.48 -3.45
CA GLY A 182 9.69 -4.81 -2.83
C GLY A 182 9.78 -4.88 -1.31
N ALA A 183 8.89 -5.67 -0.72
CA ALA A 183 8.88 -5.96 0.72
C ALA A 183 10.20 -6.55 1.24
N GLU A 184 10.94 -7.23 0.37
CA GLU A 184 12.23 -7.89 0.68
C GLU A 184 13.27 -6.93 1.24
N LEU A 185 13.35 -5.70 0.72
CA LEU A 185 14.28 -4.70 1.22
C LEU A 185 13.95 -4.28 2.66
N THR A 186 12.67 -4.12 2.98
CA THR A 186 12.22 -3.82 4.34
C THR A 186 12.50 -5.00 5.29
N ILE A 187 12.20 -6.22 4.86
CA ILE A 187 12.49 -7.44 5.62
C ILE A 187 13.99 -7.55 5.91
N SER A 188 14.84 -7.32 4.90
CA SER A 188 16.29 -7.32 5.06
C SER A 188 16.77 -6.25 6.04
N GLY A 189 16.16 -5.06 6.03
CA GLY A 189 16.45 -4.00 7.00
C GLY A 189 16.18 -4.41 8.44
N PHE A 190 15.06 -5.07 8.71
CA PHE A 190 14.77 -5.60 10.05
C PHE A 190 15.68 -6.78 10.42
N THR A 191 15.89 -7.71 9.48
CA THR A 191 16.68 -8.92 9.71
C THR A 191 18.15 -8.62 10.03
N SER A 192 18.73 -7.57 9.40
CA SER A 192 20.12 -7.17 9.67
C SER A 192 20.36 -6.72 11.13
N THR A 193 19.33 -6.18 11.78
CA THR A 193 19.42 -5.69 13.16
C THR A 193 18.95 -6.71 14.20
N TYR A 194 17.82 -7.39 13.93
CA TYR A 194 17.20 -8.30 14.90
C TYR A 194 17.54 -9.78 14.68
N GLY A 195 18.19 -10.12 13.57
CA GLY A 195 18.45 -11.50 13.17
C GLY A 195 17.27 -12.16 12.46
N ASN A 196 17.45 -13.41 12.03
CA ASN A 196 16.54 -14.10 11.14
C ASN A 196 15.13 -14.34 11.72
N TRP A 197 14.95 -14.37 13.02
CA TRP A 197 13.63 -14.61 13.62
C TRP A 197 12.61 -13.52 13.28
N VAL A 198 13.08 -12.28 13.08
CA VAL A 198 12.19 -11.15 12.75
C VAL A 198 11.64 -11.22 11.33
N SER A 199 12.24 -12.02 10.46
CA SER A 199 11.74 -12.20 9.09
C SER A 199 10.31 -12.74 9.06
N VAL A 200 9.97 -13.67 9.96
CA VAL A 200 8.60 -14.19 10.10
C VAL A 200 7.64 -13.09 10.52
N PHE A 201 8.04 -12.31 11.52
CA PHE A 201 7.23 -11.20 12.01
C PHE A 201 6.98 -10.15 10.93
N THR A 202 8.03 -9.71 10.23
CA THR A 202 7.91 -8.72 9.15
C THR A 202 7.11 -9.26 7.97
N ALA A 203 7.25 -10.53 7.62
CA ALA A 203 6.42 -11.17 6.59
C ALA A 203 4.94 -11.17 6.98
N VAL A 204 4.61 -11.51 8.23
CA VAL A 204 3.23 -11.46 8.75
C VAL A 204 2.68 -10.03 8.73
N ALA A 205 3.47 -9.04 9.20
CA ALA A 205 3.05 -7.64 9.15
C ALA A 205 2.76 -7.17 7.72
N MET A 206 3.65 -7.50 6.77
CA MET A 206 3.45 -7.18 5.35
C MET A 206 2.23 -7.88 4.76
N CYS A 207 1.94 -9.12 5.17
CA CYS A 207 0.73 -9.83 4.78
C CYS A 207 -0.53 -9.12 5.32
N CYS A 208 -0.52 -8.66 6.56
CA CYS A 208 -1.64 -7.91 7.15
C CYS A 208 -1.87 -6.57 6.42
N PHE A 209 -0.78 -5.82 6.11
CA PHE A 209 -0.87 -4.57 5.34
C PHE A 209 -1.47 -4.81 3.95
N ALA A 210 -0.96 -5.81 3.21
CA ALA A 210 -1.47 -6.12 1.88
C ALA A 210 -2.91 -6.65 1.93
N PHE A 211 -3.26 -7.48 2.91
CA PHE A 211 -4.62 -7.99 3.08
C PHE A 211 -5.62 -6.87 3.36
N SER A 212 -5.30 -5.95 4.28
CA SER A 212 -6.17 -4.80 4.59
C SER A 212 -6.40 -3.92 3.36
N THR A 213 -5.37 -3.72 2.54
CA THR A 213 -5.48 -2.98 1.27
C THR A 213 -6.40 -3.70 0.28
N ILE A 214 -6.25 -5.02 0.10
CA ILE A 214 -7.09 -5.80 -0.81
C ILE A 214 -8.58 -5.71 -0.42
N ILE A 215 -8.92 -5.86 0.86
CA ILE A 215 -10.31 -5.77 1.29
C ILE A 215 -10.87 -4.34 1.19
N GLY A 216 -10.05 -3.32 1.42
CA GLY A 216 -10.40 -1.91 1.21
C GLY A 216 -10.73 -1.60 -0.25
N TRP A 217 -9.84 -1.98 -1.17
CA TRP A 217 -10.07 -1.81 -2.61
C TRP A 217 -11.23 -2.64 -3.14
N GLY A 218 -11.47 -3.82 -2.55
CA GLY A 218 -12.66 -4.63 -2.83
C GLY A 218 -13.95 -3.88 -2.51
N LEU A 219 -13.98 -3.10 -1.42
CA LEU A 219 -15.12 -2.24 -1.09
C LEU A 219 -15.32 -1.14 -2.13
N TYR A 220 -14.24 -0.46 -2.55
CA TYR A 220 -14.33 0.58 -3.58
C TYR A 220 -14.89 0.03 -4.89
N GLY A 221 -14.35 -1.11 -5.35
CA GLY A 221 -14.86 -1.79 -6.54
C GLY A 221 -16.33 -2.20 -6.40
N ALA A 222 -16.74 -2.72 -5.25
CA ALA A 222 -18.12 -3.10 -5.00
C ALA A 222 -19.08 -1.90 -5.08
N ARG A 223 -18.69 -0.75 -4.53
CA ARG A 223 -19.50 0.48 -4.62
C ARG A 223 -19.58 1.03 -6.04
N CYS A 224 -18.49 0.97 -6.79
CA CYS A 224 -18.51 1.37 -8.20
C CYS A 224 -19.41 0.47 -9.05
N ILE A 225 -19.35 -0.84 -8.86
CA ILE A 225 -20.20 -1.81 -9.58
C ILE A 225 -21.68 -1.66 -9.19
N GLU A 226 -21.97 -1.44 -7.91
CA GLU A 226 -23.31 -1.15 -7.41
C GLU A 226 -23.91 0.08 -8.09
N PHE A 227 -23.12 1.15 -8.20
CA PHE A 227 -23.53 2.40 -8.85
C PHE A 227 -23.76 2.25 -10.34
N LEU A 228 -22.88 1.53 -11.04
CA LEU A 228 -22.94 1.38 -12.51
C LEU A 228 -24.04 0.41 -12.98
N PHE A 229 -24.32 -0.63 -12.21
CA PHE A 229 -25.23 -1.70 -12.63
C PHE A 229 -26.37 -1.90 -11.63
N SER A 230 -26.11 -2.57 -10.51
CA SER A 230 -27.09 -2.76 -9.42
C SER A 230 -26.47 -3.51 -8.26
N GLU A 231 -27.15 -3.53 -7.10
CA GLU A 231 -26.78 -4.32 -5.93
C GLU A 231 -26.66 -5.84 -6.21
N LYS A 232 -27.45 -6.37 -7.17
CA LYS A 232 -27.43 -7.81 -7.52
C LYS A 232 -26.08 -8.26 -8.10
N VAL A 233 -25.32 -7.36 -8.72
CA VAL A 233 -24.04 -7.66 -9.37
C VAL A 233 -22.88 -7.59 -8.35
N VAL A 234 -23.08 -7.02 -7.18
CA VAL A 234 -22.03 -6.85 -6.17
C VAL A 234 -21.46 -8.20 -5.70
N LYS A 235 -22.32 -9.19 -5.38
CA LYS A 235 -21.84 -10.52 -4.94
C LYS A 235 -21.03 -11.26 -6.01
N PRO A 236 -21.49 -11.40 -7.26
CA PRO A 236 -20.67 -11.95 -8.34
C PRO A 236 -19.35 -11.22 -8.52
N PHE A 237 -19.35 -9.88 -8.46
CA PHE A 237 -18.13 -9.08 -8.53
C PHE A 237 -17.16 -9.41 -7.40
N MET A 238 -17.62 -9.50 -6.15
CA MET A 238 -16.76 -9.81 -5.00
C MET A 238 -16.11 -11.19 -5.13
N ILE A 239 -16.85 -12.17 -5.68
CA ILE A 239 -16.30 -13.51 -5.96
C ILE A 239 -15.22 -13.43 -7.05
N ALA A 240 -15.52 -12.78 -8.17
CA ALA A 240 -14.56 -12.56 -9.26
C ALA A 240 -13.30 -11.82 -8.77
N TYR A 241 -13.47 -10.75 -8.02
CA TYR A 241 -12.38 -9.97 -7.42
C TYR A 241 -11.48 -10.83 -6.53
N SER A 242 -12.08 -11.70 -5.70
CA SER A 242 -11.31 -12.60 -4.83
C SER A 242 -10.51 -13.64 -5.64
N LEU A 243 -11.06 -14.13 -6.75
CA LEU A 243 -10.36 -15.04 -7.65
C LEU A 243 -9.21 -14.34 -8.42
N VAL A 244 -9.37 -13.07 -8.77
CA VAL A 244 -8.30 -12.29 -9.40
C VAL A 244 -7.06 -12.17 -8.50
N ALA A 245 -7.19 -12.27 -7.18
CA ALA A 245 -6.05 -12.30 -6.28
C ALA A 245 -5.09 -13.50 -6.56
N ILE A 246 -5.62 -14.63 -7.03
CA ILE A 246 -4.83 -15.80 -7.43
C ILE A 246 -4.01 -15.48 -8.68
N ILE A 247 -4.66 -14.86 -9.67
CA ILE A 247 -4.01 -14.44 -10.91
C ILE A 247 -2.94 -13.38 -10.63
N GLY A 248 -3.27 -12.38 -9.79
CA GLY A 248 -2.34 -11.32 -9.41
C GLY A 248 -1.07 -11.81 -8.71
N ALA A 249 -1.11 -12.97 -8.05
CA ALA A 249 0.06 -13.58 -7.44
C ALA A 249 1.06 -14.15 -8.47
N THR A 250 0.62 -14.35 -9.70
CA THR A 250 1.41 -14.97 -10.80
C THR A 250 1.91 -13.96 -11.83
N PHE A 251 1.48 -12.70 -11.78
CA PHE A 251 1.93 -11.67 -12.71
C PHE A 251 3.29 -11.07 -12.30
N ASP A 252 4.02 -10.59 -13.31
CA ASP A 252 5.23 -9.81 -13.09
C ASP A 252 4.92 -8.50 -12.33
N LEU A 253 5.74 -8.20 -11.33
CA LEU A 253 5.55 -7.05 -10.45
C LEU A 253 5.65 -5.72 -11.21
N GLY A 254 6.55 -5.61 -12.18
CA GLY A 254 6.73 -4.41 -12.99
C GLY A 254 5.52 -4.11 -13.86
N LEU A 255 4.95 -5.16 -14.49
CA LEU A 255 3.74 -5.06 -15.28
C LEU A 255 2.55 -4.62 -14.41
N LEU A 256 2.37 -5.23 -13.24
CA LEU A 256 1.30 -4.86 -12.30
C LEU A 256 1.39 -3.40 -11.88
N TRP A 257 2.59 -2.91 -11.58
CA TRP A 257 2.79 -1.50 -11.25
C TRP A 257 2.48 -0.57 -12.42
N SER A 258 2.87 -0.91 -13.62
CA SER A 258 2.57 -0.09 -14.82
C SER A 258 1.06 0.00 -15.08
N ILE A 259 0.34 -1.11 -14.92
CA ILE A 259 -1.13 -1.14 -15.02
C ILE A 259 -1.75 -0.26 -13.93
N ALA A 260 -1.34 -0.42 -12.67
CA ALA A 260 -1.87 0.33 -11.55
C ALA A 260 -1.61 1.85 -11.69
N GLU A 261 -0.40 2.25 -12.08
CA GLU A 261 -0.06 3.67 -12.33
C GLU A 261 -0.94 4.28 -13.44
N THR A 262 -1.22 3.52 -14.51
CA THR A 262 -2.08 3.96 -15.63
C THR A 262 -3.51 4.18 -15.17
N PHE A 263 -4.09 3.22 -14.46
CA PHE A 263 -5.46 3.35 -13.95
C PHE A 263 -5.59 4.45 -12.90
N ASN A 264 -4.60 4.64 -12.03
CA ASN A 264 -4.57 5.75 -11.08
C ASN A 264 -4.60 7.10 -11.81
N GLY A 265 -3.82 7.26 -12.88
CA GLY A 265 -3.86 8.46 -13.71
C GLY A 265 -5.25 8.72 -14.30
N LEU A 266 -5.90 7.67 -14.81
CA LEU A 266 -7.25 7.77 -15.36
C LEU A 266 -8.31 8.08 -14.29
N MET A 267 -8.16 7.57 -13.07
CA MET A 267 -9.05 7.88 -11.94
C MET A 267 -8.87 9.32 -11.45
N ALA A 268 -7.64 9.84 -11.45
CA ALA A 268 -7.33 11.18 -10.97
C ALA A 268 -8.00 12.27 -11.80
N ILE A 269 -8.07 12.12 -13.13
CA ILE A 269 -8.59 13.16 -14.04
C ILE A 269 -10.02 13.58 -13.68
N PRO A 270 -11.03 12.69 -13.67
CA PRO A 270 -12.40 13.08 -13.37
C PRO A 270 -12.58 13.55 -11.92
N ASN A 271 -11.83 12.97 -10.98
CA ASN A 271 -11.92 13.37 -9.57
C ASN A 271 -11.35 14.77 -9.34
N LEU A 272 -10.22 15.13 -9.94
CA LEU A 272 -9.65 16.47 -9.83
C LEU A 272 -10.60 17.54 -10.41
N ILE A 273 -11.27 17.24 -11.52
CA ILE A 273 -12.31 18.13 -12.07
C ILE A 273 -13.43 18.32 -11.05
N GLY A 274 -13.92 17.22 -10.43
CA GLY A 274 -14.95 17.27 -9.41
C GLY A 274 -14.53 18.08 -8.18
N ILE A 275 -13.32 17.87 -7.66
CA ILE A 275 -12.78 18.62 -6.52
C ILE A 275 -12.69 20.11 -6.85
N PHE A 276 -12.23 20.45 -8.05
CA PHE A 276 -12.10 21.86 -8.48
C PHE A 276 -13.47 22.55 -8.52
N LEU A 277 -14.47 21.90 -9.08
CA LEU A 277 -15.83 22.42 -9.14
C LEU A 277 -16.48 22.56 -7.77
N LEU A 278 -16.18 21.65 -6.82
CA LEU A 278 -16.73 21.66 -5.46
C LEU A 278 -15.90 22.45 -4.45
N SER A 279 -14.76 23.02 -4.86
CA SER A 279 -13.84 23.72 -3.96
C SER A 279 -14.49 24.86 -3.18
N GLY A 280 -15.37 25.63 -3.82
CA GLY A 280 -16.11 26.71 -3.17
C GLY A 280 -17.01 26.21 -2.04
N THR A 281 -17.72 25.11 -2.26
CA THR A 281 -18.57 24.46 -1.25
C THR A 281 -17.73 23.95 -0.07
N ALA A 282 -16.60 23.30 -0.34
CA ALA A 282 -15.69 22.79 0.69
C ALA A 282 -15.15 23.93 1.57
N ILE A 283 -14.75 25.04 0.96
CA ILE A 283 -14.28 26.24 1.69
C ILE A 283 -15.39 26.85 2.56
N ALA A 284 -16.62 26.95 2.03
CA ALA A 284 -17.75 27.49 2.77
C ALA A 284 -18.08 26.64 4.00
N LEU A 285 -18.18 25.32 3.85
CA LEU A 285 -18.43 24.38 4.94
C LEU A 285 -17.32 24.42 6.00
N THR A 286 -16.07 24.52 5.56
CA THR A 286 -14.91 24.64 6.48
C THR A 286 -14.99 25.91 7.31
N LYS A 287 -15.28 27.05 6.69
CA LYS A 287 -15.46 28.33 7.41
C LYS A 287 -16.61 28.26 8.40
N GLU A 288 -17.74 27.70 8.00
CA GLU A 288 -18.91 27.54 8.89
C GLU A 288 -18.60 26.64 10.09
N TYR A 289 -17.89 25.53 9.88
CA TYR A 289 -17.48 24.62 10.95
C TYR A 289 -16.60 25.30 12.00
N PHE A 290 -15.60 26.07 11.58
CA PHE A 290 -14.72 26.75 12.52
C PHE A 290 -15.33 28.02 13.14
N ALA A 291 -16.34 28.63 12.51
CA ALA A 291 -17.09 29.74 13.08
C ALA A 291 -18.04 29.30 14.19
N LYS A 292 -18.47 28.03 14.24
CA LYS A 292 -19.34 27.45 15.27
C LYS A 292 -18.57 26.97 16.51
N LYS A 293 -17.25 26.91 16.44
CA LYS A 293 -16.37 26.57 17.55
C LYS A 293 -15.74 27.80 18.18
#